data_1754d60228d16724eb3959d870816ce4
#
_entry.id   1754d60228d16724eb3959d870816ce4
#
_cell.length_a   1.000
_cell.length_b   1.000
_cell.length_c   1.000
_cell.angle_alpha   90.00
_cell.angle_beta   90.00
_cell.angle_gamma   90.00
#
_symmetry.space_group_name_H-M   'P 1'
#
loop_
_entity.id
_entity.type
_entity.pdbx_description
1 polymer ?
#
loop_
_entity_poly.entity_id
_entity_poly.type
_entity_poly.pdbx_seq_one_letter_code
_entity_poly.pdbx_strand_id
1 'polypeptide(L)'
;MLQTDNISIQYGDERVLSGFSCHVAKGTFACIMGASGCGKTSLIKAFLGLAPLYKGVVRVGEYMLSEHTCSAIRKQVAYLPQDLALPYDTVYEAVCHVLRIGDLRYDRSIRSVLCENLAKLGLDEDLLDKRLAEISGGQRQRFMLAVLSLLDREVWLLDEPTAALDRVSRDYVIDFLLEQQRRGKTIVAVSHDAHFSSLCSAIIQL
;
A
#
# COMPACT_ATOMS: atom_id res chain seq x y z
N MET A 1 15.89 2.85 -2.38
CA MET A 1 14.88 2.75 -1.29
C MET A 1 14.33 1.33 -1.16
N LEU A 2 13.81 0.75 -2.23
CA LEU A 2 13.44 -0.66 -2.29
C LEU A 2 14.31 -1.37 -3.32
N GLN A 3 14.82 -2.55 -2.98
CA GLN A 3 15.68 -3.32 -3.89
C GLN A 3 15.42 -4.82 -3.71
N THR A 4 15.39 -5.53 -4.83
CA THR A 4 15.51 -6.98 -4.87
C THR A 4 16.70 -7.37 -5.71
N ASP A 5 17.42 -8.41 -5.29
CA ASP A 5 18.54 -8.97 -6.04
C ASP A 5 18.35 -10.47 -6.19
N ASN A 6 18.13 -10.90 -7.45
CA ASN A 6 18.00 -12.27 -7.89
C ASN A 6 17.02 -13.10 -7.02
N ILE A 7 15.88 -12.48 -6.63
CA ILE A 7 14.90 -13.16 -5.77
C ILE A 7 14.11 -14.21 -6.54
N SER A 8 13.81 -15.30 -5.86
CA SER A 8 12.84 -16.31 -6.30
C SER A 8 11.85 -16.56 -5.17
N ILE A 9 10.56 -16.58 -5.51
CA ILE A 9 9.44 -16.80 -4.58
C ILE A 9 8.76 -18.11 -4.95
N GLN A 10 8.57 -18.99 -3.97
CA GLN A 10 7.99 -20.30 -4.16
C GLN A 10 6.99 -20.63 -3.06
N TYR A 11 5.78 -21.06 -3.44
CA TYR A 11 4.73 -21.54 -2.55
C TYR A 11 4.56 -23.07 -2.75
N GLY A 12 5.01 -23.86 -1.77
CA GLY A 12 5.07 -25.31 -1.95
C GLY A 12 5.98 -25.66 -3.14
N ASP A 13 5.45 -26.37 -4.13
CA ASP A 13 6.18 -26.77 -5.34
C ASP A 13 6.03 -25.74 -6.48
N GLU A 14 5.18 -24.74 -6.32
CA GLU A 14 4.93 -23.72 -7.35
C GLU A 14 5.88 -22.53 -7.21
N ARG A 15 6.69 -22.29 -8.24
CA ARG A 15 7.57 -21.12 -8.34
C ARG A 15 6.85 -19.99 -9.05
N VAL A 16 6.51 -18.96 -8.29
CA VAL A 16 5.75 -17.79 -8.76
C VAL A 16 6.65 -16.71 -9.37
N LEU A 17 7.87 -16.55 -8.83
CA LEU A 17 8.84 -15.58 -9.32
C LEU A 17 10.23 -16.22 -9.34
N SER A 18 11.02 -15.98 -10.38
CA SER A 18 12.34 -16.61 -10.56
C SER A 18 13.39 -15.61 -11.01
N GLY A 19 14.45 -15.44 -10.20
CA GLY A 19 15.62 -14.66 -10.56
C GLY A 19 15.36 -13.16 -10.78
N PHE A 20 14.37 -12.59 -10.11
CA PHE A 20 13.91 -11.22 -10.35
C PHE A 20 14.75 -10.21 -9.56
N SER A 21 15.13 -9.12 -10.23
CA SER A 21 15.85 -8.00 -9.61
C SER A 21 15.18 -6.69 -10.01
N CYS A 22 14.99 -5.79 -9.05
CA CYS A 22 14.54 -4.44 -9.31
C CYS A 22 15.09 -3.45 -8.28
N HIS A 23 15.07 -2.17 -8.63
CA HIS A 23 15.44 -1.08 -7.75
C HIS A 23 14.45 0.08 -7.89
N VAL A 24 13.92 0.55 -6.76
CA VAL A 24 13.06 1.73 -6.67
C VAL A 24 13.76 2.78 -5.82
N ALA A 25 14.07 3.93 -6.41
CA ALA A 25 14.71 5.04 -5.70
C ALA A 25 13.75 5.70 -4.69
N LYS A 26 14.29 6.44 -3.73
CA LYS A 26 13.49 7.23 -2.77
C LYS A 26 12.68 8.29 -3.53
N GLY A 27 11.41 8.49 -3.12
CA GLY A 27 10.52 9.47 -3.75
C GLY A 27 9.97 9.06 -5.12
N THR A 28 10.21 7.82 -5.57
CA THR A 28 9.66 7.29 -6.83
C THR A 28 8.22 6.84 -6.63
N PHE A 29 7.36 7.12 -7.60
CA PHE A 29 6.07 6.46 -7.75
C PHE A 29 6.21 5.40 -8.85
N ALA A 30 6.30 4.13 -8.48
CA ALA A 30 6.48 3.01 -9.38
C ALA A 30 5.19 2.18 -9.50
N CYS A 31 4.92 1.68 -10.73
CA CYS A 31 3.86 0.73 -10.98
C CYS A 31 4.45 -0.64 -11.37
N ILE A 32 4.00 -1.69 -10.68
CA ILE A 32 4.28 -3.09 -11.04
C ILE A 32 3.21 -3.55 -12.03
N MET A 33 3.64 -3.96 -13.22
CA MET A 33 2.79 -4.45 -14.29
C MET A 33 3.16 -5.89 -14.67
N GLY A 34 2.20 -6.63 -15.23
CA GLY A 34 2.41 -7.99 -15.69
C GLY A 34 1.09 -8.76 -15.80
N ALA A 35 1.12 -9.95 -16.38
CA ALA A 35 -0.06 -10.80 -16.52
C ALA A 35 -0.68 -11.18 -15.16
N SER A 36 -1.95 -11.58 -15.15
CA SER A 36 -2.56 -12.12 -13.93
C SER A 36 -1.79 -13.37 -13.49
N GLY A 37 -1.53 -13.50 -12.18
CA GLY A 37 -0.80 -14.65 -11.64
C GLY A 37 0.73 -14.60 -11.76
N CYS A 38 1.33 -13.59 -12.42
CA CYS A 38 2.81 -13.53 -12.61
C CYS A 38 3.59 -13.17 -11.33
N GLY A 39 2.94 -12.99 -10.17
CA GLY A 39 3.64 -12.78 -8.90
C GLY A 39 3.70 -11.34 -8.40
N LYS A 40 2.91 -10.39 -8.95
CA LYS A 40 2.90 -8.97 -8.53
C LYS A 40 2.62 -8.78 -7.04
N THR A 41 1.54 -9.37 -6.54
CA THR A 41 1.21 -9.38 -5.10
C THR A 41 2.30 -10.07 -4.28
N SER A 42 2.90 -11.15 -4.81
CA SER A 42 3.99 -11.86 -4.13
C SER A 42 5.24 -10.99 -4.02
N LEU A 43 5.55 -10.18 -5.04
CA LEU A 43 6.65 -9.21 -4.99
C LEU A 43 6.41 -8.14 -3.92
N ILE A 44 5.19 -7.55 -3.86
CA ILE A 44 4.83 -6.61 -2.77
C ILE A 44 4.98 -7.28 -1.40
N LYS A 45 4.46 -8.50 -1.23
CA LYS A 45 4.57 -9.26 0.01
C LYS A 45 6.02 -9.60 0.38
N ALA A 46 6.91 -9.78 -0.61
CA ALA A 46 8.33 -10.03 -0.37
C ALA A 46 9.01 -8.86 0.33
N PHE A 47 8.70 -7.60 -0.04
CA PHE A 47 9.23 -6.43 0.66
C PHE A 47 8.79 -6.35 2.14
N LEU A 48 7.68 -6.98 2.50
CA LEU A 48 7.16 -7.05 3.87
C LEU A 48 7.64 -8.28 4.66
N GLY A 49 8.38 -9.19 4.00
CA GLY A 49 8.72 -10.49 4.57
C GLY A 49 7.49 -11.39 4.78
N LEU A 50 6.47 -11.26 3.92
CA LEU A 50 5.23 -12.04 3.94
C LEU A 50 5.16 -13.06 2.78
N ALA A 51 6.17 -13.11 1.92
CA ALA A 51 6.29 -14.10 0.87
C ALA A 51 7.49 -15.02 1.17
N PRO A 52 7.39 -16.34 0.89
CA PRO A 52 8.48 -17.28 1.11
C PRO A 52 9.57 -17.08 0.05
N LEU A 53 10.68 -16.47 0.47
CA LEU A 53 11.86 -16.30 -0.38
C LEU A 53 12.63 -17.64 -0.43
N TYR A 54 12.70 -18.23 -1.62
CA TYR A 54 13.52 -19.41 -1.89
C TYR A 54 14.99 -19.03 -2.11
N LYS A 55 15.25 -17.86 -2.76
CA LYS A 55 16.59 -17.38 -3.11
C LYS A 55 16.58 -15.85 -3.22
N GLY A 56 17.76 -15.25 -3.09
CA GLY A 56 18.00 -13.83 -3.33
C GLY A 56 17.88 -12.96 -2.08
N VAL A 57 17.94 -11.65 -2.27
CA VAL A 57 17.97 -10.66 -1.20
C VAL A 57 16.94 -9.58 -1.45
N VAL A 58 16.26 -9.15 -0.39
CA VAL A 58 15.35 -7.99 -0.38
C VAL A 58 15.89 -6.93 0.57
N ARG A 59 15.87 -5.66 0.14
CA ARG A 59 16.23 -4.49 0.96
C ARG A 59 15.11 -3.47 0.97
N VAL A 60 14.85 -2.89 2.13
CA VAL A 60 13.91 -1.78 2.32
C VAL A 60 14.58 -0.73 3.18
N GLY A 61 14.81 0.46 2.63
CA GLY A 61 15.63 1.47 3.30
C GLY A 61 17.05 0.99 3.52
N GLU A 62 17.47 1.02 4.76
CA GLU A 62 18.78 0.54 5.21
C GLU A 62 18.79 -0.93 5.61
N TYR A 63 17.61 -1.55 5.72
CA TYR A 63 17.47 -2.92 6.22
C TYR A 63 17.48 -3.94 5.09
N MET A 64 18.29 -4.97 5.26
CA MET A 64 18.17 -6.22 4.52
C MET A 64 17.13 -7.10 5.23
N LEU A 65 16.20 -7.66 4.48
CA LEU A 65 15.13 -8.50 5.02
C LEU A 65 15.70 -9.75 5.69
N SER A 66 15.34 -9.94 6.94
CA SER A 66 15.66 -11.11 7.77
C SER A 66 14.60 -11.22 8.87
N GLU A 67 14.61 -12.31 9.63
CA GLU A 67 13.72 -12.46 10.80
C GLU A 67 13.92 -11.33 11.83
N HIS A 68 15.15 -10.86 12.02
CA HIS A 68 15.48 -9.81 12.98
C HIS A 68 15.10 -8.39 12.49
N THR A 69 15.09 -8.14 11.19
CA THR A 69 14.83 -6.80 10.60
C THR A 69 13.41 -6.63 10.08
N CYS A 70 12.65 -7.71 9.94
CA CYS A 70 11.29 -7.71 9.40
C CYS A 70 10.38 -6.71 10.14
N SER A 71 10.43 -6.64 11.47
CA SER A 71 9.64 -5.69 12.25
C SER A 71 10.02 -4.23 11.97
N ALA A 72 11.31 -3.92 11.85
CA ALA A 72 11.80 -2.59 11.53
C ALA A 72 11.40 -2.16 10.12
N ILE A 73 11.45 -3.08 9.16
CA ILE A 73 10.96 -2.86 7.79
C ILE A 73 9.48 -2.50 7.79
N ARG A 74 8.63 -3.29 8.47
CA ARG A 74 7.17 -3.04 8.51
C ARG A 74 6.81 -1.71 9.17
N LYS A 75 7.63 -1.21 10.09
CA LYS A 75 7.48 0.13 10.68
C LYS A 75 7.73 1.27 9.70
N GLN A 76 8.41 1.05 8.58
CA GLN A 76 8.66 2.04 7.53
C GLN A 76 7.63 1.97 6.39
N VAL A 77 6.78 0.96 6.38
CA VAL A 77 5.88 0.66 5.26
C VAL A 77 4.42 0.87 5.66
N ALA A 78 3.67 1.58 4.82
CA ALA A 78 2.21 1.55 4.78
C ALA A 78 1.80 0.56 3.69
N TYR A 79 1.01 -0.45 4.03
CA TYR A 79 0.58 -1.48 3.10
C TYR A 79 -0.94 -1.48 2.94
N LEU A 80 -1.41 -1.37 1.70
CA LEU A 80 -2.80 -1.55 1.31
C LEU A 80 -2.92 -2.87 0.53
N PRO A 81 -3.50 -3.92 1.09
CA PRO A 81 -3.76 -5.16 0.36
C PRO A 81 -4.92 -5.01 -0.61
N GLN A 82 -4.98 -5.86 -1.63
CA GLN A 82 -6.07 -5.92 -2.60
C GLN A 82 -7.41 -6.28 -1.93
N ASP A 83 -7.40 -7.24 -1.02
CA ASP A 83 -8.57 -7.63 -0.24
C ASP A 83 -8.51 -6.98 1.15
N LEU A 84 -9.44 -6.07 1.39
CA LEU A 84 -9.60 -5.34 2.64
C LEU A 84 -10.61 -6.04 3.56
N ALA A 85 -10.26 -7.23 4.03
CA ALA A 85 -10.99 -7.89 5.12
C ALA A 85 -10.65 -7.18 6.44
N LEU A 86 -11.46 -6.19 6.81
CA LEU A 86 -11.32 -5.46 8.08
C LEU A 86 -12.18 -6.16 9.14
N PRO A 87 -11.58 -6.79 10.17
CA PRO A 87 -12.29 -7.53 11.21
C PRO A 87 -12.84 -6.60 12.32
N TYR A 88 -13.50 -5.51 11.92
CA TYR A 88 -14.07 -4.50 12.82
C TYR A 88 -15.53 -4.27 12.47
N ASP A 89 -16.33 -3.87 13.44
CA ASP A 89 -17.73 -3.54 13.22
C ASP A 89 -17.89 -2.11 12.70
N THR A 90 -17.09 -1.17 13.18
CA THR A 90 -17.20 0.25 12.84
C THR A 90 -15.95 0.80 12.15
N VAL A 91 -16.14 1.87 11.40
CA VAL A 91 -15.07 2.65 10.78
C VAL A 91 -14.13 3.22 11.84
N TYR A 92 -14.70 3.72 12.95
CA TYR A 92 -13.93 4.26 14.08
C TYR A 92 -12.98 3.23 14.71
N GLU A 93 -13.45 1.98 14.92
CA GLU A 93 -12.59 0.90 15.43
C GLU A 93 -11.41 0.61 14.49
N ALA A 94 -11.66 0.60 13.17
CA ALA A 94 -10.59 0.42 12.18
C ALA A 94 -9.54 1.54 12.25
N VAL A 95 -9.97 2.81 12.39
CA VAL A 95 -9.07 3.95 12.59
C VAL A 95 -8.23 3.76 13.85
N CYS A 96 -8.87 3.51 14.98
CA CYS A 96 -8.19 3.35 16.28
C CYS A 96 -7.17 2.21 16.25
N HIS A 97 -7.48 1.11 15.56
CA HIS A 97 -6.55 -0.02 15.43
C HIS A 97 -5.30 0.35 14.62
N VAL A 98 -5.49 0.97 13.45
CA VAL A 98 -4.35 1.39 12.60
C VAL A 98 -3.47 2.41 13.31
N LEU A 99 -4.07 3.39 13.99
CA LEU A 99 -3.32 4.38 14.77
C LEU A 99 -2.50 3.73 15.90
N ARG A 100 -3.06 2.71 16.59
CA ARG A 100 -2.34 1.96 17.62
C ARG A 100 -1.11 1.23 17.06
N ILE A 101 -1.20 0.68 15.85
CA ILE A 101 -0.04 0.08 15.15
C ILE A 101 1.05 1.13 14.89
N GLY A 102 0.65 2.39 14.70
CA GLY A 102 1.55 3.53 14.49
C GLY A 102 2.02 4.22 15.77
N ASP A 103 1.67 3.69 16.97
CA ASP A 103 1.90 4.34 18.26
C ASP A 103 1.23 5.73 18.37
N LEU A 104 0.16 5.94 17.62
CA LEU A 104 -0.64 7.17 17.61
C LEU A 104 -1.93 7.02 18.40
N ARG A 105 -2.48 8.15 18.87
CA ARG A 105 -3.78 8.20 19.54
C ARG A 105 -4.76 9.03 18.74
N TYR A 106 -6.01 8.59 18.70
CA TYR A 106 -7.08 9.36 18.10
C TYR A 106 -7.44 10.55 18.97
N ASP A 107 -7.06 11.74 18.56
CA ASP A 107 -7.37 13.01 19.19
C ASP A 107 -7.94 14.01 18.15
N ARG A 108 -8.21 15.25 18.58
CA ARG A 108 -8.75 16.30 17.70
C ARG A 108 -7.82 16.61 16.52
N SER A 109 -6.52 16.58 16.72
CA SER A 109 -5.52 16.86 15.68
C SER A 109 -5.54 15.76 14.61
N ILE A 110 -5.47 14.52 15.03
CA ILE A 110 -5.56 13.35 14.13
C ILE A 110 -6.90 13.32 13.40
N ARG A 111 -8.02 13.62 14.09
CA ARG A 111 -9.33 13.70 13.44
C ARG A 111 -9.35 14.76 12.35
N SER A 112 -8.82 15.97 12.61
CA SER A 112 -8.77 17.05 11.61
C SER A 112 -8.02 16.60 10.35
N VAL A 113 -6.82 16.04 10.51
CA VAL A 113 -6.01 15.54 9.39
C VAL A 113 -6.73 14.41 8.66
N LEU A 114 -7.40 13.50 9.39
CA LEU A 114 -8.17 12.42 8.79
C LEU A 114 -9.32 12.97 7.94
N CYS A 115 -10.11 13.92 8.45
CA CYS A 115 -11.22 14.55 7.71
C CYS A 115 -10.72 15.27 6.44
N GLU A 116 -9.59 15.98 6.52
CA GLU A 116 -8.97 16.58 5.34
C GLU A 116 -8.57 15.53 4.29
N ASN A 117 -8.00 14.42 4.70
CA ASN A 117 -7.62 13.34 3.80
C ASN A 117 -8.82 12.59 3.23
N LEU A 118 -9.90 12.41 4.02
CA LEU A 118 -11.16 11.87 3.53
C LEU A 118 -11.76 12.77 2.43
N ALA A 119 -11.82 14.08 2.66
CA ALA A 119 -12.32 15.03 1.68
C ALA A 119 -11.51 15.00 0.36
N LYS A 120 -10.17 14.91 0.43
CA LYS A 120 -9.31 14.75 -0.76
C LYS A 120 -9.59 13.47 -1.52
N LEU A 121 -10.07 12.44 -0.85
CA LEU A 121 -10.45 11.16 -1.42
C LEU A 121 -11.95 11.08 -1.79
N GLY A 122 -12.67 12.22 -1.76
CA GLY A 122 -14.09 12.30 -2.10
C GLY A 122 -14.97 11.53 -1.12
N LEU A 123 -14.65 11.58 0.17
CA LEU A 123 -15.41 10.96 1.26
C LEU A 123 -15.80 12.02 2.28
N ASP A 124 -17.04 11.94 2.77
CA ASP A 124 -17.57 12.83 3.81
C ASP A 124 -17.14 12.35 5.20
N GLU A 125 -17.04 13.27 6.16
CA GLU A 125 -16.65 12.93 7.54
C GLU A 125 -17.68 12.08 8.28
N ASP A 126 -18.95 12.10 7.86
CA ASP A 126 -20.01 11.25 8.41
C ASP A 126 -19.74 9.74 8.25
N LEU A 127 -18.81 9.41 7.34
CA LEU A 127 -18.33 8.03 7.16
C LEU A 127 -17.70 7.49 8.46
N LEU A 128 -17.12 8.33 9.31
CA LEU A 128 -16.49 7.91 10.56
C LEU A 128 -17.47 7.32 11.58
N ASP A 129 -18.76 7.66 11.48
CA ASP A 129 -19.82 7.20 12.37
C ASP A 129 -20.55 5.94 11.84
N LYS A 130 -20.16 5.46 10.64
CA LYS A 130 -20.80 4.31 9.98
C LYS A 130 -20.20 2.97 10.44
N ARG A 131 -20.99 1.91 10.22
CA ARG A 131 -20.48 0.55 10.29
C ARG A 131 -19.71 0.21 9.00
N LEU A 132 -18.70 -0.64 9.10
CA LEU A 132 -17.96 -1.09 7.92
C LEU A 132 -18.82 -1.83 6.89
N ALA A 133 -19.91 -2.47 7.33
CA ALA A 133 -20.87 -3.13 6.44
C ALA A 133 -21.71 -2.13 5.62
N GLU A 134 -21.84 -0.88 6.05
CA GLU A 134 -22.64 0.16 5.40
C GLU A 134 -21.86 0.93 4.33
N ILE A 135 -20.53 0.78 4.27
CA ILE A 135 -19.69 1.45 3.29
C ILE A 135 -19.34 0.51 2.13
N SER A 136 -19.36 1.04 0.91
CA SER A 136 -19.01 0.28 -0.29
C SER A 136 -17.53 -0.14 -0.29
N GLY A 137 -17.18 -1.13 -1.12
CA GLY A 137 -15.78 -1.56 -1.30
C GLY A 137 -14.86 -0.40 -1.72
N GLY A 138 -15.31 0.44 -2.64
CA GLY A 138 -14.56 1.62 -3.09
C GLY A 138 -14.44 2.71 -2.01
N GLN A 139 -15.47 2.92 -1.19
CA GLN A 139 -15.36 3.80 -0.02
C GLN A 139 -14.36 3.25 1.01
N ARG A 140 -14.40 1.94 1.26
CA ARG A 140 -13.48 1.26 2.18
C ARG A 140 -12.02 1.38 1.72
N GLN A 141 -11.78 1.24 0.43
CA GLN A 141 -10.43 1.36 -0.14
C GLN A 141 -9.89 2.78 0.00
N ARG A 142 -10.67 3.81 -0.36
CA ARG A 142 -10.31 5.22 -0.21
C ARG A 142 -10.15 5.62 1.25
N PHE A 143 -11.05 5.16 2.12
CA PHE A 143 -10.95 5.34 3.57
C PHE A 143 -9.63 4.78 4.13
N MET A 144 -9.23 3.57 3.74
CA MET A 144 -7.98 2.99 4.22
C MET A 144 -6.74 3.77 3.76
N LEU A 145 -6.75 4.36 2.55
CA LEU A 145 -5.67 5.27 2.11
C LEU A 145 -5.59 6.51 3.01
N ALA A 146 -6.73 7.11 3.37
CA ALA A 146 -6.76 8.25 4.30
C ALA A 146 -6.18 7.88 5.67
N VAL A 147 -6.54 6.71 6.20
CA VAL A 147 -6.04 6.24 7.51
C VAL A 147 -4.56 5.89 7.46
N LEU A 148 -4.10 5.20 6.42
CA LEU A 148 -2.68 4.85 6.25
C LEU A 148 -1.78 6.08 6.15
N SER A 149 -2.29 7.19 5.60
CA SER A 149 -1.52 8.43 5.50
C SER A 149 -1.20 9.06 6.85
N LEU A 150 -1.99 8.76 7.89
CA LEU A 150 -1.74 9.24 9.26
C LEU A 150 -0.50 8.60 9.90
N LEU A 151 -0.07 7.43 9.41
CA LEU A 151 1.09 6.71 9.94
C LEU A 151 2.42 7.34 9.55
N ASP A 152 2.43 8.30 8.63
CA ASP A 152 3.62 9.00 8.12
C ASP A 152 4.77 8.08 7.67
N ARG A 153 4.44 6.91 7.11
CA ARG A 153 5.44 5.94 6.63
C ARG A 153 6.12 6.44 5.36
N GLU A 154 7.43 6.13 5.22
CA GLU A 154 8.22 6.57 4.05
C GLU A 154 7.89 5.78 2.77
N VAL A 155 7.50 4.52 2.92
CA VAL A 155 7.20 3.60 1.81
C VAL A 155 5.73 3.22 1.82
N TRP A 156 5.10 3.29 0.65
CA TRP A 156 3.73 2.84 0.44
C TRP A 156 3.74 1.68 -0.55
N LEU A 157 3.23 0.55 -0.13
CA LEU A 157 3.02 -0.63 -0.96
C LEU A 157 1.52 -0.83 -1.15
N LEU A 158 1.05 -0.73 -2.38
CA LEU A 158 -0.37 -0.70 -2.70
C LEU A 158 -0.70 -1.81 -3.71
N ASP A 159 -1.59 -2.72 -3.32
CA ASP A 159 -2.02 -3.82 -4.19
C ASP A 159 -3.40 -3.48 -4.78
N GLU A 160 -3.43 -3.14 -6.07
CA GLU A 160 -4.62 -2.74 -6.84
C GLU A 160 -5.42 -1.59 -6.19
N PRO A 161 -4.81 -0.41 -5.91
CA PRO A 161 -5.45 0.66 -5.14
C PRO A 161 -6.66 1.30 -5.83
N THR A 162 -6.91 1.00 -7.11
CA THR A 162 -7.99 1.59 -7.93
C THR A 162 -8.93 0.57 -8.56
N ALA A 163 -8.74 -0.74 -8.33
CA ALA A 163 -9.44 -1.79 -9.08
C ALA A 163 -10.97 -1.78 -8.94
N ALA A 164 -11.49 -1.39 -7.78
CA ALA A 164 -12.92 -1.40 -7.47
C ALA A 164 -13.57 -0.01 -7.59
N LEU A 165 -12.90 0.97 -8.23
CA LEU A 165 -13.32 2.36 -8.25
C LEU A 165 -13.91 2.76 -9.62
N ASP A 166 -14.98 3.58 -9.57
CA ASP A 166 -15.42 4.36 -10.72
C ASP A 166 -14.35 5.40 -11.12
N ARG A 167 -14.55 6.02 -12.29
CA ARG A 167 -13.58 6.97 -12.84
C ARG A 167 -13.28 8.14 -11.90
N VAL A 168 -14.31 8.75 -11.32
CA VAL A 168 -14.15 9.92 -10.44
C VAL A 168 -13.41 9.54 -9.15
N SER A 169 -13.82 8.44 -8.54
CA SER A 169 -13.16 7.91 -7.34
C SER A 169 -11.70 7.52 -7.59
N ARG A 170 -11.40 7.02 -8.78
CA ARG A 170 -10.03 6.72 -9.21
C ARG A 170 -9.17 7.97 -9.30
N ASP A 171 -9.70 9.04 -9.91
CA ASP A 171 -8.99 10.31 -10.05
C ASP A 171 -8.64 10.89 -8.68
N TYR A 172 -9.55 10.84 -7.69
CA TYR A 172 -9.26 11.23 -6.30
C TYR A 172 -8.09 10.43 -5.70
N VAL A 173 -8.06 9.12 -5.92
CA VAL A 173 -6.96 8.27 -5.40
C VAL A 173 -5.64 8.62 -6.08
N ILE A 174 -5.63 8.81 -7.39
CA ILE A 174 -4.44 9.19 -8.14
C ILE A 174 -3.87 10.52 -7.64
N ASP A 175 -4.72 11.56 -7.54
CA ASP A 175 -4.30 12.87 -7.08
C ASP A 175 -3.75 12.83 -5.65
N PHE A 176 -4.38 12.05 -4.78
CA PHE A 176 -3.92 11.84 -3.42
C PHE A 176 -2.54 11.15 -3.37
N LEU A 177 -2.32 10.11 -4.18
CA LEU A 177 -1.03 9.42 -4.24
C LEU A 177 0.07 10.30 -4.83
N LEU A 178 -0.22 11.10 -5.86
CA LEU A 178 0.71 12.07 -6.40
C LEU A 178 1.07 13.16 -5.37
N GLU A 179 0.12 13.58 -4.54
CA GLU A 179 0.41 14.49 -3.42
C GLU A 179 1.35 13.83 -2.39
N GLN A 180 1.11 12.55 -2.03
CA GLN A 180 2.00 11.83 -1.11
C GLN A 180 3.41 11.67 -1.69
N GLN A 181 3.54 11.38 -2.98
CA GLN A 181 4.84 11.33 -3.66
C GLN A 181 5.56 12.68 -3.61
N ARG A 182 4.86 13.80 -3.88
CA ARG A 182 5.45 15.15 -3.79
C ARG A 182 5.92 15.49 -2.37
N ARG A 183 5.30 14.89 -1.34
CA ARG A 183 5.75 14.96 0.06
C ARG A 183 6.95 14.06 0.37
N GLY A 184 7.53 13.41 -0.66
CA GLY A 184 8.73 12.58 -0.55
C GLY A 184 8.47 11.11 -0.25
N LYS A 185 7.22 10.64 -0.26
CA LYS A 185 6.91 9.20 -0.09
C LYS A 185 7.37 8.41 -1.31
N THR A 186 7.86 7.21 -1.08
CA THR A 186 8.16 6.22 -2.12
C THR A 186 6.95 5.31 -2.25
N ILE A 187 6.34 5.26 -3.42
CA ILE A 187 5.10 4.52 -3.67
C ILE A 187 5.37 3.43 -4.68
N VAL A 188 5.00 2.20 -4.36
CA VAL A 188 4.99 1.07 -5.30
C VAL A 188 3.59 0.49 -5.32
N ALA A 189 2.94 0.58 -6.46
CA ALA A 189 1.59 0.07 -6.65
C ALA A 189 1.56 -1.05 -7.70
N VAL A 190 0.76 -2.07 -7.46
CA VAL A 190 0.32 -3.00 -8.51
C VAL A 190 -0.92 -2.39 -9.15
N SER A 191 -0.97 -2.28 -10.46
CA SER A 191 -2.19 -1.89 -11.17
C SER A 191 -2.22 -2.48 -12.58
N HIS A 192 -3.42 -2.79 -13.04
CA HIS A 192 -3.71 -3.14 -14.43
C HIS A 192 -4.24 -1.95 -15.24
N ASP A 193 -4.43 -0.80 -14.59
CA ASP A 193 -4.98 0.40 -15.22
C ASP A 193 -3.88 1.15 -15.99
N ALA A 194 -4.06 1.27 -17.31
CA ALA A 194 -3.12 1.97 -18.19
C ALA A 194 -3.03 3.48 -17.88
N HIS A 195 -4.14 4.10 -17.44
CA HIS A 195 -4.12 5.51 -17.03
C HIS A 195 -3.32 5.69 -15.74
N PHE A 196 -3.57 4.84 -14.73
CA PHE A 196 -2.81 4.85 -13.48
C PHE A 196 -1.31 4.68 -13.75
N SER A 197 -0.93 3.69 -14.54
CA SER A 197 0.47 3.40 -14.84
C SER A 197 1.17 4.51 -15.62
N SER A 198 0.46 5.23 -16.51
CA SER A 198 1.02 6.36 -17.26
C SER A 198 1.42 7.55 -16.40
N LEU A 199 0.88 7.66 -15.17
CA LEU A 199 1.20 8.71 -14.21
C LEU A 199 2.34 8.32 -13.26
N CYS A 200 2.77 7.06 -13.28
CA CYS A 200 3.90 6.60 -12.48
C CYS A 200 5.22 7.00 -13.13
N SER A 201 6.20 7.37 -12.29
CA SER A 201 7.54 7.76 -12.74
C SER A 201 8.44 6.59 -13.14
N ALA A 202 8.04 5.36 -12.79
CA ALA A 202 8.75 4.13 -13.15
C ALA A 202 7.79 2.96 -13.33
N ILE A 203 8.11 2.06 -14.27
CA ILE A 203 7.38 0.81 -14.50
C ILE A 203 8.30 -0.37 -14.17
N ILE A 204 7.79 -1.30 -13.37
CA ILE A 204 8.42 -2.57 -13.05
C ILE A 204 7.63 -3.65 -13.79
N GLN A 205 8.25 -4.25 -14.79
CA GLN A 205 7.60 -5.30 -15.60
C GLN A 205 7.94 -6.68 -15.03
N LEU A 206 6.90 -7.51 -14.76
CA LEU A 206 7.01 -8.93 -14.41
C LEU A 206 6.57 -9.80 -15.57
#